data_eb0d74f45531e9542d70916066e3632c
#
_entry.id   eb0d74f45531e9542d70916066e3632c
#
_cell.length_a   1.000
_cell.length_b   1.000
_cell.length_c   1.000
_cell.angle_alpha   90.00
_cell.angle_beta   90.00
_cell.angle_gamma   90.00
#
_symmetry.space_group_name_H-M   'P 1'
#
loop_
_entity.id
_entity.type
_entity.pdbx_description
1 polymer ?
#
loop_
_entity_poly.entity_id
_entity_poly.type
_entity_poly.pdbx_seq_one_letter_code
_entity_poly.pdbx_strand_id
1 'polypeptide(L)'
;MIKMEHVGFRYEGTEILHDVNFAMKDGEFVGILGPNGGGKSTFLRLALGLLKPINGTIQTQEKRISYIAQTTSIFDASFPASVEEVVSLGLVGPHLGWNYKENKNRLHDTLEEWGLTPFRKRLVNELSGGQLQRVKIAKAVIGEPSLLVLDEPDAGMDDESHHALLTMIQKQKARGTSILFVSHHPEDLHEADHVYFIEQGSLIDYAEELERGHHHVSL
;
A
#
# COMPACT_ATOMS: atom_id res chain seq x y z
N MET A 1 14.09 -3.67 4.00
CA MET A 1 14.82 -2.49 3.48
C MET A 1 14.69 -2.43 1.97
N ILE A 2 14.37 -1.23 1.42
CA ILE A 2 14.38 -0.95 -0.03
C ILE A 2 15.43 0.13 -0.28
N LYS A 3 16.26 -0.05 -1.31
CA LYS A 3 17.22 0.96 -1.76
C LYS A 3 17.20 1.05 -3.28
N MET A 4 17.08 2.27 -3.79
CA MET A 4 17.13 2.59 -5.22
C MET A 4 18.22 3.63 -5.44
N GLU A 5 19.10 3.40 -6.40
CA GLU A 5 20.22 4.29 -6.73
C GLU A 5 20.25 4.58 -8.22
N HIS A 6 20.11 5.86 -8.58
CA HIS A 6 20.12 6.37 -9.94
C HIS A 6 19.13 5.66 -10.88
N VAL A 7 17.94 5.33 -10.36
CA VAL A 7 16.94 4.54 -11.08
C VAL A 7 16.20 5.39 -12.10
N GLY A 8 16.21 4.93 -13.35
CA GLY A 8 15.40 5.47 -14.43
C GLY A 8 14.50 4.42 -15.06
N PHE A 9 13.36 4.87 -15.59
CA PHE A 9 12.40 4.00 -16.24
C PHE A 9 11.63 4.72 -17.36
N ARG A 10 11.31 3.99 -18.44
CA ARG A 10 10.46 4.48 -19.54
C ARG A 10 9.48 3.42 -20.03
N TYR A 11 8.31 3.88 -20.50
CA TYR A 11 7.37 3.08 -21.26
C TYR A 11 7.42 3.53 -22.74
N GLU A 12 7.61 2.57 -23.66
CA GLU A 12 7.53 2.81 -25.12
C GLU A 12 8.28 4.08 -25.59
N GLY A 13 9.45 4.34 -25.00
CA GLY A 13 10.27 5.50 -25.32
C GLY A 13 9.98 6.76 -24.49
N THR A 14 8.85 6.84 -23.80
CA THR A 14 8.53 7.95 -22.89
C THR A 14 9.16 7.73 -21.53
N GLU A 15 10.02 8.64 -21.10
CA GLU A 15 10.65 8.58 -19.78
C GLU A 15 9.60 8.92 -18.69
N ILE A 16 9.51 8.03 -17.70
CA ILE A 16 8.54 8.15 -16.59
C ILE A 16 9.26 8.48 -15.30
N LEU A 17 10.43 7.88 -15.07
CA LEU A 17 11.27 8.17 -13.91
C LEU A 17 12.71 8.40 -14.37
N HIS A 18 13.36 9.38 -13.76
CA HIS A 18 14.75 9.72 -14.07
C HIS A 18 15.53 10.02 -12.78
N ASP A 19 16.69 9.37 -12.65
CA ASP A 19 17.64 9.56 -11.57
C ASP A 19 17.06 9.43 -10.14
N VAL A 20 16.11 8.50 -9.95
CA VAL A 20 15.45 8.31 -8.66
C VAL A 20 16.42 7.68 -7.67
N ASN A 21 16.62 8.37 -6.55
CA ASN A 21 17.35 7.89 -5.38
C ASN A 21 16.39 7.78 -4.20
N PHE A 22 16.28 6.59 -3.59
CA PHE A 22 15.33 6.31 -2.54
C PHE A 22 15.90 5.28 -1.56
N ALA A 23 15.65 5.49 -0.28
CA ALA A 23 15.99 4.51 0.74
C ALA A 23 14.88 4.44 1.80
N MET A 24 14.53 3.21 2.19
CA MET A 24 13.58 2.91 3.25
C MET A 24 14.14 1.79 4.12
N LYS A 25 14.20 2.00 5.43
CA LYS A 25 14.65 0.99 6.39
C LYS A 25 13.50 0.11 6.85
N ASP A 26 13.85 -0.98 7.54
CA ASP A 26 12.84 -1.86 8.13
C ASP A 26 12.12 -1.14 9.28
N GLY A 27 10.80 -1.29 9.33
CA GLY A 27 9.93 -0.68 10.34
C GLY A 27 9.60 0.81 10.08
N GLU A 28 10.16 1.44 9.02
CA GLU A 28 9.82 2.82 8.67
C GLU A 28 8.43 2.92 8.01
N PHE A 29 7.76 4.03 8.29
CA PHE A 29 6.60 4.49 7.54
C PHE A 29 7.04 5.62 6.60
N VAL A 30 6.97 5.35 5.30
CA VAL A 30 7.34 6.30 4.25
C VAL A 30 6.12 6.68 3.43
N GLY A 31 5.88 7.98 3.31
CA GLY A 31 4.86 8.57 2.47
C GLY A 31 5.38 8.99 1.10
N ILE A 32 4.55 8.84 0.06
CA ILE A 32 4.82 9.36 -1.28
C ILE A 32 3.65 10.25 -1.69
N LEU A 33 3.93 11.51 -1.94
CA LEU A 33 3.00 12.51 -2.50
C LEU A 33 3.31 12.77 -3.97
N GLY A 34 2.39 13.40 -4.66
CA GLY A 34 2.58 13.91 -6.01
C GLY A 34 1.33 13.84 -6.87
N PRO A 35 1.31 14.58 -8.01
CA PRO A 35 0.16 14.66 -8.88
C PRO A 35 -0.13 13.33 -9.61
N ASN A 36 -1.35 13.23 -10.18
CA ASN A 36 -1.69 12.14 -11.08
C ASN A 36 -0.78 12.17 -12.31
N GLY A 37 -0.28 10.98 -12.70
CA GLY A 37 0.68 10.88 -13.79
C GLY A 37 2.14 11.22 -13.43
N GLY A 38 2.43 11.63 -12.18
CA GLY A 38 3.78 11.99 -11.73
C GLY A 38 4.77 10.82 -11.65
N GLY A 39 4.30 9.56 -11.78
CA GLY A 39 5.17 8.37 -11.73
C GLY A 39 5.02 7.52 -10.47
N LYS A 40 4.10 7.84 -9.54
CA LYS A 40 3.92 7.16 -8.24
C LYS A 40 3.76 5.64 -8.35
N SER A 41 2.79 5.17 -9.14
CA SER A 41 2.56 3.73 -9.32
C SER A 41 3.70 3.03 -10.06
N THR A 42 4.41 3.73 -10.94
CA THR A 42 5.62 3.21 -11.61
C THR A 42 6.76 3.06 -10.60
N PHE A 43 6.95 4.07 -9.74
CA PHE A 43 7.90 4.00 -8.64
C PHE A 43 7.63 2.81 -7.73
N LEU A 44 6.38 2.62 -7.28
CA LEU A 44 6.00 1.48 -6.44
C LEU A 44 6.31 0.14 -7.11
N ARG A 45 5.95 -0.02 -8.39
CA ARG A 45 6.19 -1.27 -9.13
C ARG A 45 7.69 -1.57 -9.28
N LEU A 46 8.52 -0.55 -9.44
CA LEU A 46 9.98 -0.69 -9.45
C LEU A 46 10.51 -1.06 -8.06
N ALA A 47 10.09 -0.36 -7.03
CA ALA A 47 10.48 -0.64 -5.64
C ALA A 47 10.11 -2.07 -5.21
N LEU A 48 9.00 -2.61 -5.73
CA LEU A 48 8.55 -3.98 -5.50
C LEU A 48 9.20 -5.03 -6.43
N GLY A 49 10.06 -4.62 -7.36
CA GLY A 49 10.67 -5.52 -8.34
C GLY A 49 9.70 -6.07 -9.40
N LEU A 50 8.51 -5.47 -9.53
CA LEU A 50 7.51 -5.83 -10.56
C LEU A 50 7.88 -5.26 -11.94
N LEU A 51 8.75 -4.26 -11.99
CA LEU A 51 9.35 -3.70 -13.18
C LEU A 51 10.86 -3.71 -13.05
N LYS A 52 11.56 -3.76 -14.19
CA LYS A 52 13.02 -3.66 -14.24
C LYS A 52 13.42 -2.23 -14.66
N PRO A 53 14.34 -1.57 -13.95
CA PRO A 53 14.84 -0.27 -14.34
C PRO A 53 15.63 -0.36 -15.65
N ILE A 54 15.70 0.75 -16.42
CA ILE A 54 16.57 0.87 -17.59
C ILE A 54 18.01 1.24 -17.21
N ASN A 55 18.17 1.90 -16.09
CA ASN A 55 19.45 2.24 -15.46
C ASN A 55 19.31 2.29 -13.95
N GLY A 56 20.44 2.31 -13.23
CA GLY A 56 20.48 2.28 -11.77
C GLY A 56 20.31 0.89 -11.20
N THR A 57 20.20 0.83 -9.86
CA THR A 57 20.06 -0.42 -9.13
C THR A 57 18.92 -0.35 -8.13
N ILE A 58 18.26 -1.48 -7.92
CA ILE A 58 17.20 -1.65 -6.92
C ILE A 58 17.54 -2.86 -6.07
N GLN A 59 17.55 -2.66 -4.76
CA GLN A 59 17.73 -3.72 -3.76
C GLN A 59 16.50 -3.76 -2.86
N THR A 60 15.83 -4.91 -2.81
CA THR A 60 14.69 -5.14 -1.93
C THR A 60 14.95 -6.43 -1.16
N GLN A 61 14.96 -6.35 0.18
CA GLN A 61 15.22 -7.49 1.08
C GLN A 61 13.94 -8.02 1.72
N GLU A 62 12.79 -7.46 1.39
CA GLU A 62 11.51 -7.85 2.00
C GLU A 62 11.04 -9.21 1.50
N LYS A 63 10.62 -10.06 2.44
CA LYS A 63 10.20 -11.44 2.15
C LYS A 63 8.67 -11.59 2.07
N ARG A 64 7.93 -10.76 2.83
CA ARG A 64 6.47 -10.81 2.90
C ARG A 64 5.93 -9.42 2.60
N ILE A 65 5.62 -9.22 1.32
CA ILE A 65 5.09 -7.94 0.83
C ILE A 65 3.59 -8.10 0.61
N SER A 66 2.80 -7.20 1.19
CA SER A 66 1.39 -7.01 0.83
C SER A 66 1.23 -5.71 0.06
N TYR A 67 0.58 -5.77 -1.08
CA TYR A 67 0.32 -4.62 -1.94
C TYR A 67 -1.17 -4.43 -2.16
N ILE A 68 -1.68 -3.26 -1.77
CA ILE A 68 -3.03 -2.81 -2.08
C ILE A 68 -2.93 -1.79 -3.21
N ALA A 69 -3.30 -2.19 -4.42
CA ALA A 69 -3.32 -1.31 -5.59
C ALA A 69 -4.57 -0.43 -5.61
N GLN A 70 -4.45 0.74 -6.22
CA GLN A 70 -5.55 1.71 -6.43
C GLN A 70 -6.78 1.05 -7.07
N THR A 71 -6.56 0.23 -8.10
CA THR A 71 -7.60 -0.55 -8.76
C THR A 71 -7.32 -2.04 -8.63
N THR A 72 -8.14 -2.75 -7.89
CA THR A 72 -8.10 -4.21 -7.82
C THR A 72 -9.31 -4.78 -8.55
N SER A 73 -9.14 -5.14 -9.82
CA SER A 73 -10.15 -5.84 -10.65
C SER A 73 -10.52 -7.24 -10.11
N ILE A 74 -9.81 -7.75 -9.11
CA ILE A 74 -10.08 -9.05 -8.46
C ILE A 74 -11.46 -9.09 -7.79
N PHE A 75 -12.09 -7.93 -7.56
CA PHE A 75 -13.39 -7.80 -6.91
C PHE A 75 -14.48 -7.32 -7.87
N ASP A 76 -14.31 -7.55 -9.18
CA ASP A 76 -15.41 -7.30 -10.13
C ASP A 76 -16.65 -8.07 -9.70
N ALA A 77 -17.83 -7.50 -10.00
CA ALA A 77 -19.16 -7.98 -9.59
C ALA A 77 -19.45 -9.46 -9.88
N SER A 78 -18.56 -10.15 -10.57
CA SER A 78 -18.64 -11.57 -10.96
C SER A 78 -17.87 -12.53 -10.04
N PHE A 79 -17.13 -12.04 -9.03
CA PHE A 79 -16.34 -12.93 -8.16
C PHE A 79 -17.19 -13.45 -6.97
N PRO A 80 -17.69 -14.69 -7.00
CA PRO A 80 -18.64 -15.22 -6.03
C PRO A 80 -17.91 -15.77 -4.78
N ALA A 81 -17.17 -14.92 -4.07
CA ALA A 81 -16.49 -15.29 -2.83
C ALA A 81 -17.05 -14.54 -1.63
N SER A 82 -17.14 -15.21 -0.51
CA SER A 82 -17.49 -14.61 0.77
C SER A 82 -16.35 -13.77 1.34
N VAL A 83 -16.67 -12.87 2.27
CA VAL A 83 -15.69 -12.06 2.99
C VAL A 83 -14.60 -12.92 3.62
N GLU A 84 -14.98 -14.01 4.33
CA GLU A 84 -13.99 -14.88 4.97
C GLU A 84 -13.07 -15.60 3.99
N GLU A 85 -13.59 -16.01 2.82
CA GLU A 85 -12.77 -16.63 1.78
C GLU A 85 -11.74 -15.64 1.24
N VAL A 86 -12.17 -14.40 0.93
CA VAL A 86 -11.27 -13.35 0.43
C VAL A 86 -10.22 -12.98 1.45
N VAL A 87 -10.59 -12.77 2.73
CA VAL A 87 -9.61 -12.43 3.78
C VAL A 87 -8.63 -13.59 3.98
N SER A 88 -9.11 -14.84 3.95
CA SER A 88 -8.25 -16.02 4.13
C SER A 88 -7.19 -16.18 3.02
N LEU A 89 -7.40 -15.60 1.83
CA LEU A 89 -6.37 -15.59 0.78
C LEU A 89 -5.08 -14.89 1.22
N GLY A 90 -5.15 -13.97 2.18
CA GLY A 90 -3.97 -13.34 2.76
C GLY A 90 -3.11 -14.27 3.62
N LEU A 91 -3.63 -15.44 3.99
CA LEU A 91 -2.91 -16.50 4.72
C LEU A 91 -2.20 -17.47 3.77
N VAL A 92 -2.33 -17.30 2.46
CA VAL A 92 -1.69 -18.15 1.44
C VAL A 92 -0.33 -17.55 1.08
N GLY A 93 0.74 -18.31 1.30
CA GLY A 93 2.08 -17.88 0.92
C GLY A 93 3.15 -18.90 1.33
N PRO A 94 4.33 -18.90 0.69
CA PRO A 94 5.38 -19.89 0.93
C PRO A 94 5.98 -19.83 2.34
N HIS A 95 5.68 -18.77 3.09
CA HIS A 95 6.24 -18.54 4.44
C HIS A 95 5.20 -18.73 5.56
N LEU A 96 3.94 -18.94 5.21
CA LEU A 96 2.87 -19.21 6.16
C LEU A 96 2.69 -20.74 6.25
N GLY A 97 3.10 -21.33 7.36
CA GLY A 97 2.92 -22.76 7.61
C GLY A 97 1.42 -23.13 7.55
N TRP A 98 1.13 -24.35 7.08
CA TRP A 98 -0.23 -24.86 7.01
C TRP A 98 -0.70 -25.27 8.43
N ASN A 99 -0.97 -24.30 9.32
CA ASN A 99 -1.54 -24.55 10.63
C ASN A 99 -3.02 -24.14 10.62
N TYR A 100 -3.90 -25.10 10.34
CA TYR A 100 -5.34 -24.87 10.21
C TYR A 100 -5.95 -24.17 11.46
N LYS A 101 -5.57 -24.60 12.67
CA LYS A 101 -6.12 -24.03 13.92
C LYS A 101 -5.67 -22.58 14.13
N GLU A 102 -4.40 -22.29 13.89
CA GLU A 102 -3.83 -20.96 13.99
C GLU A 102 -4.43 -20.02 12.94
N ASN A 103 -4.49 -20.46 11.68
CA ASN A 103 -5.07 -19.68 10.59
C ASN A 103 -6.56 -19.38 10.84
N LYS A 104 -7.31 -20.31 11.42
CA LYS A 104 -8.72 -20.10 11.78
C LYS A 104 -8.88 -19.05 12.88
N ASN A 105 -8.01 -19.06 13.89
CA ASN A 105 -8.01 -18.03 14.95
C ASN A 105 -7.62 -16.67 14.36
N ARG A 106 -6.55 -16.58 13.59
CA ARG A 106 -6.14 -15.34 12.92
C ARG A 106 -7.25 -14.76 12.05
N LEU A 107 -7.96 -15.61 11.29
CA LEU A 107 -9.09 -15.16 10.48
C LEU A 107 -10.21 -14.59 11.36
N HIS A 108 -10.55 -15.26 12.46
CA HIS A 108 -11.56 -14.78 13.40
C HIS A 108 -11.18 -13.42 13.98
N ASP A 109 -9.98 -13.31 14.54
CA ASP A 109 -9.48 -12.10 15.18
C ASP A 109 -9.38 -10.93 14.18
N THR A 110 -8.93 -11.20 12.94
CA THR A 110 -8.88 -10.19 11.88
C THR A 110 -10.28 -9.73 11.49
N LEU A 111 -11.25 -10.64 11.31
CA LEU A 111 -12.61 -10.25 10.97
C LEU A 111 -13.27 -9.42 12.08
N GLU A 112 -12.98 -9.72 13.34
CA GLU A 112 -13.46 -8.96 14.49
C GLU A 112 -12.79 -7.56 14.54
N GLU A 113 -11.45 -7.49 14.43
CA GLU A 113 -10.69 -6.23 14.45
C GLU A 113 -11.18 -5.24 13.37
N TRP A 114 -11.61 -5.77 12.21
CA TRP A 114 -12.07 -4.96 11.07
C TRP A 114 -13.59 -4.74 11.02
N GLY A 115 -14.34 -5.21 12.03
CA GLY A 115 -15.79 -5.11 12.05
C GLY A 115 -16.48 -5.90 10.92
N LEU A 116 -15.80 -6.94 10.41
CA LEU A 116 -16.27 -7.75 9.28
C LEU A 116 -17.03 -9.01 9.73
N THR A 117 -17.04 -9.32 11.01
CA THR A 117 -17.74 -10.50 11.57
C THR A 117 -19.22 -10.59 11.14
N PRO A 118 -20.02 -9.50 11.13
CA PRO A 118 -21.43 -9.55 10.68
C PRO A 118 -21.56 -9.88 9.18
N PHE A 119 -20.53 -9.61 8.39
CA PHE A 119 -20.52 -9.79 6.94
C PHE A 119 -19.78 -11.06 6.50
N ARG A 120 -19.28 -11.85 7.45
CA ARG A 120 -18.36 -12.97 7.22
C ARG A 120 -18.76 -13.89 6.07
N LYS A 121 -20.05 -14.24 5.98
CA LYS A 121 -20.62 -15.15 4.98
C LYS A 121 -21.21 -14.42 3.75
N ARG A 122 -21.25 -13.10 3.77
CA ARG A 122 -21.77 -12.30 2.67
C ARG A 122 -20.80 -12.32 1.50
N LEU A 123 -21.30 -12.29 0.28
CA LEU A 123 -20.46 -12.18 -0.91
C LEU A 123 -19.85 -10.78 -1.01
N VAL A 124 -18.61 -10.68 -1.48
CA VAL A 124 -17.89 -9.40 -1.56
C VAL A 124 -18.53 -8.40 -2.54
N ASN A 125 -19.24 -8.88 -3.56
CA ASN A 125 -19.98 -8.05 -4.50
C ASN A 125 -21.29 -7.45 -3.93
N GLU A 126 -21.71 -7.87 -2.72
CA GLU A 126 -22.88 -7.33 -2.01
C GLU A 126 -22.49 -6.25 -0.98
N LEU A 127 -21.20 -5.94 -0.86
CA LEU A 127 -20.67 -5.00 0.12
C LEU A 127 -20.72 -3.56 -0.41
N SER A 128 -20.83 -2.57 0.51
CA SER A 128 -20.57 -1.18 0.18
C SER A 128 -19.07 -0.97 -0.14
N GLY A 129 -18.73 0.15 -0.82
CA GLY A 129 -17.34 0.48 -1.14
C GLY A 129 -16.42 0.46 0.08
N GLY A 130 -16.83 1.09 1.19
CA GLY A 130 -16.06 1.11 2.44
C GLY A 130 -15.91 -0.27 3.08
N GLN A 131 -16.99 -1.10 3.06
CA GLN A 131 -16.91 -2.49 3.54
C GLN A 131 -15.93 -3.31 2.70
N LEU A 132 -16.00 -3.18 1.37
CA LEU A 132 -15.10 -3.88 0.46
C LEU A 132 -13.64 -3.46 0.69
N GLN A 133 -13.40 -2.19 0.95
CA GLN A 133 -12.05 -1.70 1.24
C GLN A 133 -11.52 -2.27 2.56
N ARG A 134 -12.35 -2.35 3.62
CA ARG A 134 -11.98 -3.04 4.87
C ARG A 134 -11.59 -4.50 4.63
N VAL A 135 -12.30 -5.20 3.71
CA VAL A 135 -11.96 -6.58 3.31
C VAL A 135 -10.59 -6.65 2.62
N LYS A 136 -10.29 -5.72 1.71
CA LYS A 136 -8.98 -5.65 1.03
C LYS A 136 -7.85 -5.45 2.02
N ILE A 137 -8.03 -4.54 2.97
CA ILE A 137 -7.03 -4.24 3.99
C ILE A 137 -6.87 -5.44 4.94
N ALA A 138 -7.97 -6.01 5.44
CA ALA A 138 -7.94 -7.20 6.29
C ALA A 138 -7.17 -8.35 5.63
N LYS A 139 -7.43 -8.62 4.34
CA LYS A 139 -6.67 -9.57 3.53
C LYS A 139 -5.18 -9.25 3.48
N ALA A 140 -4.82 -7.97 3.34
CA ALA A 140 -3.42 -7.56 3.21
C ALA A 140 -2.63 -7.74 4.51
N VAL A 141 -3.27 -7.55 5.67
CA VAL A 141 -2.59 -7.56 6.98
C VAL A 141 -2.65 -8.91 7.71
N ILE A 142 -3.60 -9.79 7.39
CA ILE A 142 -3.78 -11.08 8.08
C ILE A 142 -2.53 -11.98 7.99
N GLY A 143 -1.76 -11.85 6.91
CA GLY A 143 -0.49 -12.57 6.69
C GLY A 143 0.71 -11.99 7.44
N GLU A 144 0.52 -10.96 8.26
CA GLU A 144 1.59 -10.25 8.97
C GLU A 144 2.75 -9.87 8.04
N PRO A 145 2.52 -9.00 7.05
CA PRO A 145 3.56 -8.61 6.10
C PRO A 145 4.72 -7.91 6.79
N SER A 146 5.94 -8.07 6.28
CA SER A 146 7.07 -7.25 6.69
C SER A 146 7.06 -5.87 6.02
N LEU A 147 6.43 -5.78 4.84
CA LEU A 147 6.18 -4.53 4.11
C LEU A 147 4.73 -4.48 3.63
N LEU A 148 4.04 -3.42 4.02
CA LEU A 148 2.70 -3.07 3.53
C LEU A 148 2.82 -1.90 2.56
N VAL A 149 2.38 -2.10 1.33
CA VAL A 149 2.37 -1.07 0.29
C VAL A 149 0.94 -0.71 -0.04
N LEU A 150 0.63 0.57 0.02
CA LEU A 150 -0.68 1.16 -0.15
C LEU A 150 -0.63 2.18 -1.29
N ASP A 151 -1.29 1.90 -2.39
CA ASP A 151 -1.34 2.80 -3.57
C ASP A 151 -2.74 3.44 -3.64
N GLU A 152 -2.87 4.65 -3.08
CA GLU A 152 -4.11 5.42 -3.00
C GLU A 152 -5.30 4.55 -2.48
N PRO A 153 -5.18 3.96 -1.28
CA PRO A 153 -6.15 2.99 -0.78
C PRO A 153 -7.48 3.62 -0.35
N ASP A 154 -7.52 4.94 -0.21
CA ASP A 154 -8.64 5.77 0.26
C ASP A 154 -9.64 6.13 -0.84
N ALA A 155 -9.35 5.84 -2.11
CA ALA A 155 -10.21 6.16 -3.24
C ALA A 155 -11.65 5.62 -3.05
N GLY A 156 -12.62 6.52 -2.92
CA GLY A 156 -14.03 6.20 -2.73
C GLY A 156 -14.42 5.77 -1.31
N MET A 157 -13.58 6.01 -0.31
CA MET A 157 -13.93 5.84 1.10
C MET A 157 -14.79 7.02 1.61
N ASP A 158 -15.65 6.72 2.58
CA ASP A 158 -16.22 7.72 3.48
C ASP A 158 -15.25 8.05 4.63
N ASP A 159 -15.52 9.14 5.35
CA ASP A 159 -14.65 9.63 6.43
C ASP A 159 -14.43 8.57 7.51
N GLU A 160 -15.43 7.76 7.85
CA GLU A 160 -15.32 6.70 8.86
C GLU A 160 -14.35 5.61 8.39
N SER A 161 -14.45 5.18 7.15
CA SER A 161 -13.57 4.17 6.55
C SER A 161 -12.14 4.70 6.39
N HIS A 162 -11.97 5.96 6.03
CA HIS A 162 -10.67 6.62 5.95
C HIS A 162 -10.00 6.70 7.33
N HIS A 163 -10.72 7.12 8.37
CA HIS A 163 -10.18 7.14 9.73
C HIS A 163 -9.79 5.72 10.21
N ALA A 164 -10.59 4.71 9.89
CA ALA A 164 -10.26 3.33 10.21
C ALA A 164 -8.98 2.86 9.49
N LEU A 165 -8.76 3.28 8.23
CA LEU A 165 -7.52 3.02 7.48
C LEU A 165 -6.31 3.62 8.19
N LEU A 166 -6.35 4.91 8.56
CA LEU A 166 -5.23 5.58 9.25
C LEU A 166 -4.93 4.92 10.60
N THR A 167 -5.98 4.60 11.38
CA THR A 167 -5.82 3.85 12.65
C THR A 167 -5.11 2.51 12.44
N MET A 168 -5.42 1.82 11.34
CA MET A 168 -4.75 0.57 11.00
C MET A 168 -3.28 0.79 10.66
N ILE A 169 -2.97 1.80 9.86
CA ILE A 169 -1.58 2.14 9.50
C ILE A 169 -0.75 2.33 10.78
N GLN A 170 -1.26 3.09 11.75
CA GLN A 170 -0.63 3.28 13.05
C GLN A 170 -0.41 1.96 13.80
N LYS A 171 -1.42 1.08 13.84
CA LYS A 171 -1.29 -0.24 14.45
C LYS A 171 -0.23 -1.11 13.78
N GLN A 172 -0.15 -1.09 12.44
CA GLN A 172 0.86 -1.85 11.70
C GLN A 172 2.26 -1.28 11.95
N LYS A 173 2.42 0.04 11.97
CA LYS A 173 3.67 0.71 12.35
C LYS A 173 4.12 0.29 13.75
N ALA A 174 3.20 0.31 14.73
CA ALA A 174 3.48 -0.11 16.11
C ALA A 174 3.89 -1.59 16.23
N ARG A 175 3.48 -2.44 15.29
CA ARG A 175 3.91 -3.85 15.18
C ARG A 175 5.26 -4.03 14.48
N GLY A 176 5.89 -2.95 14.01
CA GLY A 176 7.16 -2.96 13.29
C GLY A 176 7.03 -3.31 11.80
N THR A 177 5.83 -3.28 11.23
CA THR A 177 5.62 -3.43 9.78
C THR A 177 6.15 -2.19 9.07
N SER A 178 6.99 -2.37 8.05
CA SER A 178 7.38 -1.29 7.15
C SER A 178 6.18 -0.87 6.31
N ILE A 179 5.96 0.44 6.11
CA ILE A 179 4.79 0.95 5.39
C ILE A 179 5.23 1.91 4.31
N LEU A 180 4.85 1.66 3.07
CA LEU A 180 5.02 2.56 1.94
C LEU A 180 3.65 2.98 1.44
N PHE A 181 3.29 4.24 1.70
CA PHE A 181 1.95 4.76 1.46
C PHE A 181 1.96 5.89 0.44
N VAL A 182 1.30 5.68 -0.67
CA VAL A 182 1.00 6.72 -1.65
C VAL A 182 -0.34 7.34 -1.32
N SER A 183 -0.37 8.64 -1.08
CA SER A 183 -1.59 9.42 -0.83
C SER A 183 -1.59 10.71 -1.67
N HIS A 184 -2.77 11.28 -1.86
CA HIS A 184 -2.97 12.64 -2.36
C HIS A 184 -3.14 13.65 -1.23
N HIS A 185 -3.31 13.16 0.00
CA HIS A 185 -3.62 13.95 1.18
C HIS A 185 -2.39 14.04 2.09
N PRO A 186 -1.69 15.19 2.15
CA PRO A 186 -0.52 15.35 3.02
C PRO A 186 -0.81 15.06 4.49
N GLU A 187 -2.04 15.33 4.95
CA GLU A 187 -2.52 15.07 6.30
C GLU A 187 -2.47 13.60 6.70
N ASP A 188 -2.58 12.67 5.75
CA ASP A 188 -2.50 11.23 6.01
C ASP A 188 -1.08 10.78 6.38
N LEU A 189 -0.11 11.60 6.05
CA LEU A 189 1.32 11.29 6.19
C LEU A 189 1.97 11.99 7.39
N HIS A 190 1.17 12.64 8.26
CA HIS A 190 1.72 13.38 9.40
C HIS A 190 2.51 12.50 10.40
N GLU A 191 2.26 11.19 10.42
CA GLU A 191 3.02 10.23 11.24
C GLU A 191 4.09 9.45 10.45
N ALA A 192 4.30 9.79 9.17
CA ALA A 192 5.36 9.19 8.39
C ALA A 192 6.73 9.61 8.91
N ASP A 193 7.68 8.69 8.90
CA ASP A 193 9.07 8.97 9.30
C ASP A 193 9.78 9.79 8.21
N HIS A 194 9.40 9.59 6.93
CA HIS A 194 9.85 10.35 5.77
C HIS A 194 8.70 10.52 4.78
N VAL A 195 8.65 11.68 4.13
CA VAL A 195 7.71 11.95 3.04
C VAL A 195 8.50 12.42 1.83
N TYR A 196 8.25 11.79 0.69
CA TYR A 196 8.82 12.18 -0.58
C TYR A 196 7.73 12.73 -1.50
N PHE A 197 8.13 13.65 -2.36
CA PHE A 197 7.27 14.19 -3.41
C PHE A 197 7.77 13.71 -4.78
N ILE A 198 6.87 13.18 -5.60
CA ILE A 198 7.20 12.73 -6.95
C ILE A 198 6.45 13.54 -7.98
N GLU A 199 7.17 14.24 -8.83
CA GLU A 199 6.63 15.04 -9.93
C GLU A 199 7.52 14.94 -11.15
N GLN A 200 6.89 14.82 -12.32
CA GLN A 200 7.59 14.76 -13.61
C GLN A 200 8.75 13.73 -13.62
N GLY A 201 8.57 12.62 -12.90
CA GLY A 201 9.54 11.53 -12.85
C GLY A 201 10.71 11.72 -11.88
N SER A 202 10.81 12.84 -11.20
CA SER A 202 11.80 13.09 -10.14
C SER A 202 11.21 12.82 -8.76
N LEU A 203 12.01 12.25 -7.86
CA LEU A 203 11.66 12.04 -6.45
C LEU A 203 12.52 12.95 -5.59
N ILE A 204 11.88 13.79 -4.76
CA ILE A 204 12.56 14.72 -3.86
C ILE A 204 12.01 14.58 -2.43
N ASP A 205 12.77 15.00 -1.43
CA ASP A 205 12.27 15.10 -0.07
C ASP A 205 11.18 16.17 0.01
N TYR A 206 10.05 15.86 0.66
CA TYR A 206 8.92 16.78 0.72
C TYR A 206 9.23 18.04 1.53
N ALA A 207 10.11 17.98 2.51
CA ALA A 207 10.56 19.15 3.25
C ALA A 207 11.35 20.11 2.36
N GLU A 208 12.19 19.59 1.45
CA GLU A 208 12.89 20.40 0.44
C GLU A 208 11.92 21.04 -0.56
N GLU A 209 10.84 20.33 -0.91
CA GLU A 209 9.81 20.85 -1.82
C GLU A 209 9.06 22.04 -1.22
N LEU A 210 8.70 21.96 0.05
CA LEU A 210 8.07 23.07 0.78
C LEU A 210 8.97 24.32 0.84
N GLU A 211 10.28 24.13 1.04
CA GLU A 211 11.25 25.23 1.07
C GLU A 211 11.43 25.91 -0.31
N ARG A 212 11.29 25.15 -1.40
CA ARG A 212 11.35 25.69 -2.77
C ARG A 212 10.14 26.55 -3.15
N GLY A 213 9.10 26.58 -2.33
CA GLY A 213 7.92 27.44 -2.53
C GLY A 213 7.00 27.01 -3.68
N HIS A 214 7.10 25.78 -4.14
CA HIS A 214 6.18 25.20 -5.12
C HIS A 214 4.87 24.79 -4.47
N HIS A 215 4.12 25.77 -3.94
CA HIS A 215 2.75 25.60 -3.46
C HIS A 215 1.79 25.39 -4.63
N HIS A 216 1.80 24.22 -5.25
CA HIS A 216 0.73 23.76 -6.14
C HIS A 216 0.04 22.51 -5.61
N VAL A 217 -0.13 22.41 -4.30
CA VAL A 217 -1.16 21.56 -3.73
C VAL A 217 -2.31 22.51 -3.37
N SER A 218 -3.28 22.64 -4.27
CA SER A 218 -4.55 23.29 -3.96
C SER A 218 -5.20 22.51 -2.83
N LEU A 219 -5.43 23.17 -1.72
CA LEU A 219 -6.27 22.72 -0.61
C LEU A 219 -7.69 22.45 -1.07
#